data_4f77ba8e0aeedfc632dc21fd457f6bb3
#
_entry.id   4f77ba8e0aeedfc632dc21fd457f6bb3
#
_cell.length_a   1.000
_cell.length_b   1.000
_cell.length_c   1.000
_cell.angle_alpha   90.00
_cell.angle_beta   90.00
_cell.angle_gamma   90.00
#
_symmetry.space_group_name_H-M   'P 1'
#
loop_
_entity.id
_entity.type
_entity.pdbx_description
1 polymer ?
#
loop_
_entity_poly.entity_id
_entity_poly.type
_entity_poly.pdbx_seq_one_letter_code
_entity_poly.pdbx_strand_id
1 'polypeptide(L)'
;VLFRSRLVMSPAPFEVSAWQCLKIGAGPIPIETPEGWLLIYHGVLRSCNGYVYAFGSALLDLDEPWKVKYRSGAYLLSPRTPYECMGDVPNVCFPCAALHDEETGRIAIYYGCADTVTGLAFGYVPEIIEFTKRTSII
;
A
#
# COMPACT_ATOMS: atom_id res chain seq x y z
N VAL A 1 -24.27 -0.52 -20.29
CA VAL A 1 -22.91 -0.53 -19.68
C VAL A 1 -22.96 -1.41 -18.44
N LEU A 2 -22.18 -2.48 -18.46
CA LEU A 2 -22.10 -3.44 -17.33
C LEU A 2 -21.21 -2.95 -16.19
N PHE A 3 -20.20 -2.12 -16.51
CA PHE A 3 -19.24 -1.61 -15.54
C PHE A 3 -19.16 -0.09 -15.58
N ARG A 4 -18.98 0.50 -14.39
CA ARG A 4 -18.67 1.91 -14.22
C ARG A 4 -17.46 2.03 -13.31
N SER A 5 -16.50 2.88 -13.68
CA SER A 5 -15.34 3.19 -12.86
C SER A 5 -15.58 4.43 -12.01
N ARG A 6 -14.95 4.46 -10.84
CA ARG A 6 -14.84 5.65 -10.00
C ARG A 6 -13.39 5.86 -9.62
N LEU A 7 -12.96 7.10 -9.59
CA LEU A 7 -11.66 7.45 -9.04
C LEU A 7 -11.73 7.34 -7.52
N VAL A 8 -10.83 6.56 -6.92
CA VAL A 8 -10.75 6.37 -5.47
C VAL A 8 -9.69 7.29 -4.86
N MET A 9 -8.47 7.27 -5.40
CA MET A 9 -7.36 8.09 -4.91
C MET A 9 -6.50 8.61 -6.06
N SER A 10 -5.85 9.75 -5.83
CA SER A 10 -4.81 10.33 -6.68
C SER A 10 -3.49 10.43 -5.91
N PRO A 11 -2.34 10.64 -6.58
CA PRO A 11 -1.08 10.94 -5.89
C PRO A 11 -1.24 12.09 -4.89
N ALA A 12 -0.52 12.03 -3.78
CA ALA A 12 -0.48 13.11 -2.80
C ALA A 12 0.55 14.18 -3.20
N PRO A 13 0.39 15.44 -2.79
CA PRO A 13 1.46 16.43 -2.93
C PRO A 13 2.74 15.97 -2.22
N PHE A 14 3.90 16.31 -2.78
CA PHE A 14 5.21 15.89 -2.23
C PHE A 14 5.38 16.33 -0.77
N GLU A 15 4.96 17.53 -0.44
CA GLU A 15 5.06 18.14 0.91
C GLU A 15 4.18 17.41 1.93
N VAL A 16 3.13 16.73 1.47
CA VAL A 16 2.19 16.00 2.32
C VAL A 16 2.65 14.56 2.52
N SER A 17 3.04 13.88 1.42
CA SER A 17 3.47 12.48 1.48
C SER A 17 4.34 12.12 0.27
N ALA A 18 5.64 12.31 0.42
CA ALA A 18 6.62 12.17 -0.66
C ALA A 18 6.62 10.77 -1.32
N TRP A 19 6.49 9.69 -0.54
CA TRP A 19 6.58 8.32 -1.05
C TRP A 19 5.50 7.95 -2.08
N GLN A 20 4.41 8.70 -2.13
CA GLN A 20 3.25 8.47 -3.02
C GLN A 20 2.92 9.69 -3.89
N CYS A 21 3.90 10.54 -4.16
CA CYS A 21 3.63 11.81 -4.83
C CYS A 21 3.63 11.73 -6.35
N LEU A 22 4.33 10.77 -6.95
CA LEU A 22 4.42 10.67 -8.41
C LEU A 22 3.32 9.79 -9.01
N LYS A 23 3.15 8.61 -8.45
CA LYS A 23 2.15 7.61 -8.87
C LYS A 23 1.63 6.85 -7.66
N ILE A 24 0.43 6.34 -7.79
CA ILE A 24 -0.13 5.31 -6.92
C ILE A 24 -0.80 4.23 -7.75
N GLY A 25 -0.90 3.04 -7.23
CA GLY A 25 -1.65 1.97 -7.87
C GLY A 25 -2.08 0.91 -6.85
N ALA A 26 -3.10 0.16 -7.21
CA ALA A 26 -3.63 -0.90 -6.38
C ALA A 26 -2.56 -1.97 -6.08
N GLY A 27 -2.81 -2.73 -5.04
CA GLY A 27 -2.07 -3.93 -4.67
C GLY A 27 -3.02 -5.12 -4.57
N PRO A 28 -2.96 -5.88 -3.47
CA PRO A 28 -3.87 -7.00 -3.22
C PRO A 28 -5.34 -6.58 -3.15
N ILE A 29 -6.22 -7.57 -3.20
CA ILE A 29 -7.65 -7.40 -2.94
C ILE A 29 -7.83 -6.75 -1.55
N PRO A 30 -8.68 -5.72 -1.41
CA PRO A 30 -8.96 -5.11 -0.12
C PRO A 30 -9.51 -6.13 0.88
N ILE A 31 -9.10 -5.99 2.13
CA ILE A 31 -9.53 -6.86 3.24
C ILE A 31 -10.71 -6.20 3.94
N GLU A 32 -11.82 -6.92 4.07
CA GLU A 32 -12.96 -6.48 4.86
C GLU A 32 -12.61 -6.49 6.35
N THR A 33 -12.91 -5.41 7.05
CA THR A 33 -12.73 -5.28 8.49
C THR A 33 -13.95 -4.57 9.09
N PRO A 34 -14.19 -4.69 10.40
CA PRO A 34 -15.29 -3.96 11.05
C PRO A 34 -15.21 -2.43 10.89
N GLU A 35 -14.03 -1.90 10.58
CA GLU A 35 -13.80 -0.46 10.47
C GLU A 35 -13.84 0.07 9.02
N GLY A 36 -13.82 -0.80 8.04
CA GLY A 36 -13.81 -0.48 6.62
C GLY A 36 -12.99 -1.48 5.80
N TRP A 37 -12.91 -1.25 4.50
CA TRP A 37 -12.04 -2.03 3.61
C TRP A 37 -10.59 -1.56 3.76
N LEU A 38 -9.71 -2.42 4.25
CA LEU A 38 -8.28 -2.15 4.29
C LEU A 38 -7.67 -2.38 2.90
N LEU A 39 -7.26 -1.32 2.26
CA LEU A 39 -6.57 -1.32 0.97
C LEU A 39 -5.06 -1.20 1.21
N ILE A 40 -4.30 -2.18 0.74
CA ILE A 40 -2.84 -2.08 0.61
C ILE A 40 -2.54 -1.64 -0.83
N TYR A 41 -1.75 -0.60 -1.00
CA TYR A 41 -1.45 -0.03 -2.31
C TYR A 41 -0.01 0.44 -2.40
N HIS A 42 0.55 0.52 -3.61
CA HIS A 42 1.88 1.09 -3.81
C HIS A 42 1.84 2.57 -4.15
N GLY A 43 2.89 3.25 -3.75
CA GLY A 43 3.19 4.61 -4.17
C GLY A 43 4.59 4.68 -4.78
N VAL A 44 4.83 5.71 -5.57
CA VAL A 44 6.09 5.93 -6.27
C VAL A 44 6.61 7.34 -5.99
N LEU A 45 7.87 7.39 -5.61
CA LEU A 45 8.67 8.60 -5.48
C LEU A 45 9.73 8.61 -6.59
N ARG A 46 9.99 9.76 -7.17
CA ARG A 46 11.18 9.98 -8.01
C ARG A 46 12.30 10.56 -7.16
N SER A 47 13.39 9.82 -7.03
CA SER A 47 14.61 10.26 -6.35
C SER A 47 15.72 10.57 -7.36
N CYS A 48 16.86 11.08 -6.89
CA CYS A 48 18.06 11.27 -7.74
C CYS A 48 18.62 9.95 -8.28
N ASN A 49 18.33 8.81 -7.63
CA ASN A 49 18.73 7.46 -8.05
C ASN A 49 17.64 6.71 -8.82
N GLY A 50 16.63 7.40 -9.35
CA GLY A 50 15.52 6.78 -10.06
C GLY A 50 14.24 6.70 -9.22
N TYR A 51 13.38 5.75 -9.57
CA TYR A 51 12.11 5.56 -8.88
C TYR A 51 12.28 4.70 -7.64
N VAL A 52 11.49 5.01 -6.61
CA VAL A 52 11.35 4.19 -5.40
C VAL A 52 9.90 3.80 -5.26
N TYR A 53 9.63 2.50 -5.25
CA TYR A 53 8.31 1.93 -5.02
C TYR A 53 8.21 1.44 -3.58
N ALA A 54 7.27 1.99 -2.86
CA ALA A 54 6.93 1.58 -1.50
C ALA A 54 5.43 1.27 -1.41
N PHE A 55 4.99 0.60 -0.37
CA PHE A 55 3.57 0.41 -0.17
C PHE A 55 3.10 0.89 1.20
N GLY A 56 1.87 1.33 1.24
CA GLY A 56 1.15 1.79 2.40
C GLY A 56 -0.28 1.31 2.40
N SER A 57 -1.12 1.94 3.19
CA SER A 57 -2.49 1.51 3.43
C SER A 57 -3.48 2.66 3.43
N ALA A 58 -4.72 2.33 3.08
CA ALA A 58 -5.88 3.20 3.23
C ALA A 58 -7.05 2.41 3.79
N LEU A 59 -7.92 3.07 4.52
CA LEU A 59 -9.18 2.51 5.00
C LEU A 59 -10.32 3.15 4.25
N LEU A 60 -11.10 2.33 3.54
CA LEU A 60 -12.22 2.76 2.74
C LEU A 60 -13.54 2.50 3.48
N ASP A 61 -14.57 3.23 3.10
CA ASP A 61 -15.91 3.02 3.64
C ASP A 61 -16.46 1.64 3.23
N LEU A 62 -17.23 0.99 4.12
CA LEU A 62 -17.79 -0.34 3.88
C LEU A 62 -18.87 -0.34 2.81
N ASP A 63 -19.78 0.62 2.86
CA ASP A 63 -20.94 0.70 1.96
C ASP A 63 -20.58 1.42 0.65
N GLU A 64 -19.67 2.39 0.74
CA GLU A 64 -19.22 3.19 -0.39
C GLU A 64 -17.68 3.07 -0.58
N PRO A 65 -17.17 1.90 -1.04
CA PRO A 65 -15.75 1.57 -1.04
C PRO A 65 -14.87 2.46 -1.95
N TRP A 66 -15.46 3.41 -2.62
CA TRP A 66 -14.76 4.48 -3.33
C TRP A 66 -14.46 5.71 -2.45
N LYS A 67 -15.01 5.77 -1.22
CA LYS A 67 -14.72 6.82 -0.24
C LYS A 67 -13.59 6.41 0.66
N VAL A 68 -12.52 7.19 0.67
CA VAL A 68 -11.36 6.98 1.53
C VAL A 68 -11.62 7.66 2.87
N LYS A 69 -11.63 6.89 3.95
CA LYS A 69 -11.80 7.40 5.33
C LYS A 69 -10.47 7.83 5.94
N TYR A 70 -9.43 7.04 5.71
CA TYR A 70 -8.06 7.30 6.19
C TYR A 70 -7.05 6.84 5.14
N ARG A 71 -5.95 7.55 5.04
CA ARG A 71 -4.87 7.24 4.09
C ARG A 71 -3.53 7.48 4.75
N SER A 72 -2.69 6.46 4.85
CA SER A 72 -1.39 6.59 5.50
C SER A 72 -0.49 7.61 4.81
N GLY A 73 0.04 8.56 5.56
CA GLY A 73 1.04 9.52 5.09
C GLY A 73 2.44 8.92 5.04
N ALA A 74 2.69 7.89 5.86
CA ALA A 74 3.92 7.10 5.85
C ALA A 74 3.68 5.74 5.18
N TYR A 75 4.74 5.15 4.60
CA TYR A 75 4.69 3.80 4.03
C TYR A 75 4.74 2.73 5.13
N LEU A 76 4.17 1.57 4.85
CA LEU A 76 4.32 0.36 5.67
C LEU A 76 5.67 -0.30 5.41
N LEU A 77 6.06 -0.39 4.14
CA LEU A 77 7.32 -0.99 3.73
C LEU A 77 7.90 -0.27 2.52
N SER A 78 9.21 -0.04 2.55
CA SER A 78 9.99 0.53 1.46
C SER A 78 11.27 -0.27 1.27
N PRO A 79 11.92 -0.21 0.10
CA PRO A 79 13.14 -0.96 -0.18
C PRO A 79 14.27 -0.65 0.83
N ARG A 80 14.81 -1.70 1.46
CA ARG A 80 15.91 -1.60 2.43
C ARG A 80 16.92 -2.74 2.29
N THR A 81 16.45 -3.93 1.93
CA THR A 81 17.32 -5.10 1.79
C THR A 81 17.98 -5.15 0.41
N PRO A 82 19.10 -5.84 0.25
CA PRO A 82 19.75 -5.96 -1.05
C PRO A 82 18.83 -6.46 -2.17
N TYR A 83 17.97 -7.44 -1.89
CA TYR A 83 17.06 -8.01 -2.88
C TYR A 83 15.87 -7.09 -3.23
N GLU A 84 15.60 -6.05 -2.43
CA GLU A 84 14.61 -5.00 -2.74
C GLU A 84 15.24 -3.83 -3.49
N CYS A 85 16.55 -3.61 -3.29
CA CYS A 85 17.29 -2.47 -3.83
C CYS A 85 18.02 -2.77 -5.13
N MET A 86 18.33 -4.05 -5.40
CA MET A 86 19.14 -4.48 -6.56
C MET A 86 18.41 -5.56 -7.34
N GLY A 87 18.15 -5.30 -8.61
CA GLY A 87 17.47 -6.22 -9.53
C GLY A 87 17.25 -5.56 -10.87
N ASP A 88 16.34 -6.12 -11.66
CA ASP A 88 16.00 -5.60 -13.00
C ASP A 88 15.48 -4.17 -12.92
N VAL A 89 14.60 -3.90 -11.95
CA VAL A 89 14.18 -2.54 -11.59
C VAL A 89 14.53 -2.30 -10.12
N PRO A 90 15.57 -1.55 -9.80
CA PRO A 90 16.02 -1.33 -8.44
C PRO A 90 15.02 -0.52 -7.60
N ASN A 91 15.08 -0.70 -6.28
CA ASN A 91 14.27 0.04 -5.30
C ASN A 91 12.75 -0.17 -5.47
N VAL A 92 12.32 -1.42 -5.58
CA VAL A 92 10.92 -1.79 -5.73
C VAL A 92 10.46 -2.71 -4.61
N CYS A 93 9.40 -2.28 -3.90
CA CYS A 93 8.53 -3.12 -3.08
C CYS A 93 7.10 -2.97 -3.62
N PHE A 94 6.63 -3.98 -4.36
CA PHE A 94 5.34 -3.95 -5.06
C PHE A 94 4.39 -5.01 -4.47
N PRO A 95 3.35 -4.61 -3.70
CA PRO A 95 2.47 -5.56 -3.03
C PRO A 95 1.54 -6.24 -4.06
N CYS A 96 1.52 -7.58 -4.04
CA CYS A 96 0.79 -8.38 -5.03
C CYS A 96 -0.38 -9.17 -4.43
N ALA A 97 -0.18 -9.77 -3.25
CA ALA A 97 -1.17 -10.59 -2.58
C ALA A 97 -1.12 -10.40 -1.07
N ALA A 98 -2.27 -10.53 -0.42
CA ALA A 98 -2.37 -10.51 1.03
C ALA A 98 -3.26 -11.67 1.50
N LEU A 99 -2.78 -12.43 2.47
CA LEU A 99 -3.52 -13.48 3.14
C LEU A 99 -3.80 -13.02 4.57
N HIS A 100 -5.08 -12.90 4.91
CA HIS A 100 -5.54 -12.49 6.22
C HIS A 100 -6.12 -13.68 6.98
N ASP A 101 -5.66 -13.88 8.20
CA ASP A 101 -6.22 -14.80 9.17
C ASP A 101 -7.09 -13.99 10.14
N GLU A 102 -8.41 -14.11 9.99
CA GLU A 102 -9.38 -13.35 10.79
C GLU A 102 -9.34 -13.69 12.27
N GLU A 103 -9.03 -14.96 12.63
CA GLU A 103 -9.01 -15.39 14.02
C GLU A 103 -7.87 -14.75 14.80
N THR A 104 -6.69 -14.64 14.19
CA THR A 104 -5.50 -14.09 14.85
C THR A 104 -5.23 -12.63 14.47
N GLY A 105 -5.89 -12.11 13.44
CA GLY A 105 -5.61 -10.80 12.87
C GLY A 105 -4.29 -10.72 12.09
N ARG A 106 -3.61 -11.85 11.88
CA ARG A 106 -2.32 -11.89 11.16
C ARG A 106 -2.54 -11.66 9.67
N ILE A 107 -1.59 -10.99 9.05
CA ILE A 107 -1.54 -10.78 7.61
C ILE A 107 -0.17 -11.17 7.07
N ALA A 108 -0.17 -11.87 5.93
CA ALA A 108 1.01 -12.17 5.15
C ALA A 108 0.89 -11.45 3.78
N ILE A 109 1.85 -10.60 3.46
CA ILE A 109 1.86 -9.81 2.21
C ILE A 109 2.99 -10.32 1.33
N TYR A 110 2.64 -10.91 0.19
CA TYR A 110 3.59 -11.23 -0.87
C TYR A 110 3.80 -10.01 -1.76
N TYR A 111 5.06 -9.67 -2.00
CA TYR A 111 5.41 -8.49 -2.81
C TYR A 111 6.59 -8.77 -3.74
N GLY A 112 6.59 -8.10 -4.88
CA GLY A 112 7.72 -8.10 -5.80
C GLY A 112 8.85 -7.23 -5.26
N CYS A 113 10.09 -7.74 -5.35
CA CYS A 113 11.30 -7.07 -4.90
C CYS A 113 12.21 -6.80 -6.09
N ALA A 114 12.55 -5.52 -6.33
CA ALA A 114 13.43 -5.08 -7.42
C ALA A 114 13.09 -5.71 -8.78
N ASP A 115 11.81 -6.01 -9.00
CA ASP A 115 11.25 -6.65 -10.21
C ASP A 115 11.95 -7.98 -10.60
N THR A 116 12.52 -8.66 -9.63
CA THR A 116 13.37 -9.84 -9.84
C THR A 116 12.98 -11.03 -8.97
N VAL A 117 12.63 -10.82 -7.72
CA VAL A 117 12.28 -11.87 -6.77
C VAL A 117 11.02 -11.54 -5.99
N THR A 118 10.49 -12.52 -5.27
CA THR A 118 9.30 -12.35 -4.43
C THR A 118 9.70 -12.36 -2.96
N GLY A 119 9.27 -11.36 -2.23
CA GLY A 119 9.40 -11.23 -0.78
C GLY A 119 8.09 -11.56 -0.06
N LEU A 120 8.20 -11.78 1.25
CA LEU A 120 7.07 -12.03 2.15
C LEU A 120 7.24 -11.21 3.42
N ALA A 121 6.24 -10.38 3.72
CA ALA A 121 6.17 -9.60 4.95
C ALA A 121 5.00 -10.07 5.82
N PHE A 122 5.17 -10.01 7.13
CA PHE A 122 4.13 -10.31 8.10
C PHE A 122 3.76 -9.09 8.93
N GLY A 123 2.51 -9.04 9.38
CA GLY A 123 2.00 -8.00 10.25
C GLY A 123 0.68 -8.40 10.90
N TYR A 124 0.01 -7.42 11.50
CA TYR A 124 -1.31 -7.57 12.07
C TYR A 124 -2.25 -6.49 11.52
N VAL A 125 -3.42 -6.91 11.06
CA VAL A 125 -4.43 -6.01 10.47
C VAL A 125 -4.83 -4.89 11.44
N PRO A 126 -5.10 -5.14 12.74
CA PRO A 126 -5.42 -4.06 13.68
C PRO A 126 -4.31 -3.02 13.82
N GLU A 127 -3.04 -3.43 13.82
CA GLU A 127 -1.90 -2.52 13.90
C GLU A 127 -1.74 -1.67 12.64
N ILE A 128 -1.99 -2.27 11.47
CA ILE A 128 -1.98 -1.54 10.19
C ILE A 128 -3.10 -0.50 10.16
N ILE A 129 -4.30 -0.84 10.63
CA ILE A 129 -5.42 0.10 10.70
C ILE A 129 -5.10 1.26 11.65
N GLU A 130 -4.58 0.97 12.84
CA GLU A 130 -4.17 2.00 13.80
C GLU A 130 -3.08 2.91 13.21
N PHE A 131 -2.06 2.32 12.58
CA PHE A 131 -1.02 3.06 11.87
C PHE A 131 -1.61 3.97 10.78
N THR A 132 -2.53 3.44 9.98
CA THR A 132 -3.19 4.18 8.89
C THR A 132 -3.94 5.40 9.43
N LYS A 133 -4.70 5.24 10.51
CA LYS A 133 -5.43 6.32 11.16
C LYS A 133 -4.50 7.36 11.77
N ARG A 134 -3.50 6.93 12.50
CA ARG A 134 -2.55 7.81 13.19
C ARG A 134 -1.70 8.64 12.23
N THR A 135 -1.35 8.10 11.08
CA THR A 135 -0.53 8.76 10.06
C THR A 135 -1.35 9.37 8.92
N SER A 136 -2.68 9.39 9.04
CA SER A 136 -3.55 9.80 7.95
C SER A 136 -3.28 11.23 7.48
N ILE A 137 -3.35 11.41 6.17
CA ILE A 137 -3.21 12.70 5.49
C ILE A 137 -4.56 13.29 5.04
N ILE A 138 -5.65 12.63 5.44
CA ILE A 138 -7.02 13.09 5.19
C ILE A 138 -7.84 12.92 6.46
#